data_61ee5779239b133bb67e9f1b9c7b43d7
#
_entry.id   61ee5779239b133bb67e9f1b9c7b43d7
#
_cell.length_a   1.000
_cell.length_b   1.000
_cell.length_c   1.000
_cell.angle_alpha   90.00
_cell.angle_beta   90.00
_cell.angle_gamma   90.00
#
_symmetry.space_group_name_H-M   'P 1'
#
loop_
_entity.id
_entity.type
_entity.pdbx_description
1 polymer ?
#
loop_
_entity_poly.entity_id
_entity_poly.type
_entity_poly.pdbx_seq_one_letter_code
_entity_poly.pdbx_strand_id
1 'polypeptide(L)'
;MWHSAFRTAVIPSVDSDTRLYRAGVRLDHVVIAVSDFERSNAFYRVVFGAEVVAIDGRVAYRVGEQQLNVHGPGTRPAMLARIPVAPGNSDLCFEWPGAIEEAVEHLRARGIRVEAGPMTRGGAKGPGTSVYFRDPDGTLLELISYAS
;
A
#
# COMPACT_ATOMS: atom_id res chain seq x y z
N MET A 1 5.05 35.69 -0.04
CA MET A 1 6.08 35.18 -1.02
C MET A 1 6.97 34.17 -0.31
N TRP A 2 6.73 32.88 -0.53
CA TRP A 2 7.57 31.79 0.01
C TRP A 2 8.31 31.16 -1.15
N HIS A 3 9.55 31.59 -1.37
CA HIS A 3 10.49 30.88 -2.23
C HIS A 3 11.25 29.89 -1.36
N SER A 4 10.73 28.69 -1.19
CA SER A 4 11.49 27.57 -0.66
C SER A 4 12.36 27.01 -1.78
N ALA A 5 13.65 27.30 -1.70
CA ALA A 5 14.63 26.67 -2.55
C ALA A 5 14.68 25.17 -2.23
N PHE A 6 14.03 24.34 -3.07
CA PHE A 6 14.31 22.92 -3.10
C PHE A 6 15.77 22.76 -3.53
N ARG A 7 16.66 22.51 -2.57
CA ARG A 7 17.99 21.99 -2.91
C ARG A 7 17.77 20.63 -3.56
N THR A 8 17.97 20.55 -4.84
CA THR A 8 18.06 19.28 -5.57
C THR A 8 19.16 18.47 -4.88
N ALA A 9 18.78 17.42 -4.17
CA ALA A 9 19.75 16.48 -3.63
C ALA A 9 20.49 15.87 -4.83
N VAL A 10 21.78 16.12 -4.95
CA VAL A 10 22.62 15.43 -5.92
C VAL A 10 22.62 13.96 -5.49
N ILE A 11 21.94 13.14 -6.28
CA ILE A 11 22.00 11.68 -6.11
C ILE A 11 23.41 11.28 -6.54
N PRO A 12 24.26 10.73 -5.65
CA PRO A 12 25.58 10.28 -6.03
C PRO A 12 25.47 9.25 -7.17
N SER A 13 26.42 9.28 -8.11
CA SER A 13 26.51 8.25 -9.13
C SER A 13 26.58 6.88 -8.46
N VAL A 14 25.84 5.92 -9.03
CA VAL A 14 25.78 4.54 -8.53
C VAL A 14 27.18 3.94 -8.62
N ASP A 15 27.89 3.90 -7.52
CA ASP A 15 29.21 3.28 -7.40
C ASP A 15 29.08 1.74 -7.45
N SER A 16 30.18 1.08 -7.82
CA SER A 16 30.27 -0.40 -7.92
C SER A 16 29.88 -1.14 -6.64
N ASP A 17 29.94 -0.47 -5.51
CA ASP A 17 29.51 -0.97 -4.19
C ASP A 17 27.98 -1.14 -4.06
N THR A 18 27.21 -0.48 -4.92
CA THR A 18 25.73 -0.57 -4.94
C THR A 18 25.24 -1.96 -5.36
N ARG A 19 26.11 -2.79 -5.97
CA ARG A 19 25.75 -4.16 -6.34
C ARG A 19 25.49 -5.05 -5.12
N LEU A 20 26.15 -4.80 -4.00
CA LEU A 20 25.99 -5.58 -2.76
C LEU A 20 24.62 -5.33 -2.11
N TYR A 21 24.02 -4.15 -2.30
CA TYR A 21 22.73 -3.80 -1.73
C TYR A 21 21.55 -4.17 -2.64
N ARG A 22 21.76 -4.34 -3.95
CA ARG A 22 20.69 -4.70 -4.89
C ARG A 22 20.03 -6.05 -4.62
N ALA A 23 20.76 -7.00 -4.04
CA ALA A 23 20.25 -8.35 -3.77
C ALA A 23 19.63 -8.52 -2.37
N GLY A 24 19.80 -7.54 -1.46
CA GLY A 24 19.47 -7.71 -0.05
C GLY A 24 18.40 -6.79 0.52
N VAL A 25 18.21 -5.60 -0.05
CA VAL A 25 17.22 -4.64 0.47
C VAL A 25 15.85 -4.90 -0.15
N ARG A 26 14.85 -5.15 0.68
CA ARG A 26 13.47 -5.36 0.28
C ARG A 26 12.55 -4.48 1.13
N LEU A 27 11.40 -4.12 0.59
CA LEU A 27 10.37 -3.47 1.37
C LEU A 27 9.82 -4.48 2.40
N ASP A 28 9.94 -4.19 3.69
CA ASP A 28 9.44 -5.01 4.78
C ASP A 28 7.98 -4.64 5.12
N HIS A 29 7.76 -3.38 5.47
CA HIS A 29 6.43 -2.86 5.77
C HIS A 29 6.30 -1.39 5.37
N VAL A 30 5.08 -0.95 5.26
CA VAL A 30 4.71 0.46 5.15
C VAL A 30 3.75 0.83 6.27
N VAL A 31 3.56 2.12 6.51
CA VAL A 31 2.61 2.62 7.51
C VAL A 31 1.42 3.24 6.80
N ILE A 32 0.22 2.88 7.23
CA ILE A 32 -1.03 3.52 6.84
C ILE A 32 -1.74 4.08 8.06
N ALA A 33 -2.68 4.99 7.88
CA ALA A 33 -3.53 5.46 8.96
C ALA A 33 -5.00 5.14 8.67
N VAL A 34 -5.74 4.87 9.75
CA VAL A 34 -7.17 4.56 9.71
C VAL A 34 -7.92 5.40 10.75
N SER A 35 -9.15 5.78 10.44
CA SER A 35 -10.00 6.53 11.37
C SER A 35 -10.76 5.62 12.34
N ASP A 36 -10.93 4.35 11.98
CA ASP A 36 -11.69 3.35 12.74
C ASP A 36 -11.07 1.96 12.54
N PHE A 37 -10.53 1.39 13.63
CA PHE A 37 -9.88 0.08 13.57
C PHE A 37 -10.85 -1.06 13.22
N GLU A 38 -12.06 -1.07 13.77
CA GLU A 38 -13.00 -2.17 13.54
C GLU A 38 -13.40 -2.25 12.07
N ARG A 39 -13.78 -1.11 11.50
CA ARG A 39 -14.16 -1.00 10.09
C ARG A 39 -13.01 -1.35 9.15
N SER A 40 -11.82 -0.83 9.42
CA SER A 40 -10.63 -1.10 8.60
C SER A 40 -10.16 -2.53 8.72
N ASN A 41 -10.13 -3.10 9.93
CA ASN A 41 -9.78 -4.50 10.16
C ASN A 41 -10.71 -5.45 9.37
N ALA A 42 -12.01 -5.18 9.37
CA ALA A 42 -12.99 -5.97 8.61
C ALA A 42 -12.71 -5.87 7.10
N PHE A 43 -12.46 -4.67 6.59
CA PHE A 43 -12.17 -4.43 5.19
C PHE A 43 -10.92 -5.18 4.71
N TYR A 44 -9.78 -5.00 5.39
CA TYR A 44 -8.52 -5.63 4.99
C TYR A 44 -8.54 -7.16 5.10
N ARG A 45 -9.26 -7.71 6.09
CA ARG A 45 -9.52 -9.17 6.15
C ARG A 45 -10.32 -9.67 4.96
N VAL A 46 -11.39 -8.99 4.62
CA VAL A 46 -12.33 -9.44 3.57
C VAL A 46 -11.75 -9.28 2.17
N VAL A 47 -11.05 -8.17 1.91
CA VAL A 47 -10.53 -7.84 0.58
C VAL A 47 -9.21 -8.54 0.30
N PHE A 48 -8.29 -8.54 1.26
CA PHE A 48 -6.93 -9.03 1.06
C PHE A 48 -6.63 -10.35 1.77
N GLY A 49 -7.58 -10.91 2.53
CA GLY A 49 -7.28 -12.04 3.41
C GLY A 49 -6.26 -11.70 4.49
N ALA A 50 -6.17 -10.43 4.88
CA ALA A 50 -5.16 -9.96 5.81
C ALA A 50 -5.31 -10.61 7.19
N GLU A 51 -4.19 -11.08 7.75
CA GLU A 51 -4.11 -11.39 9.17
C GLU A 51 -3.99 -10.09 9.96
N VAL A 52 -4.93 -9.82 10.85
CA VAL A 52 -4.86 -8.66 11.74
C VAL A 52 -4.12 -9.07 13.00
N VAL A 53 -2.96 -8.47 13.21
CA VAL A 53 -2.05 -8.77 14.32
C VAL A 53 -2.01 -7.59 15.28
N ALA A 54 -2.15 -7.86 16.58
CA ALA A 54 -1.92 -6.89 17.64
C ALA A 54 -0.59 -7.21 18.33
N ILE A 55 0.37 -6.29 18.25
CA ILE A 55 1.69 -6.43 18.86
C ILE A 55 1.97 -5.17 19.69
N ASP A 56 2.18 -5.32 20.99
CA ASP A 56 2.51 -4.21 21.90
C ASP A 56 1.55 -3.00 21.78
N GLY A 57 0.23 -3.27 21.68
CA GLY A 57 -0.78 -2.23 21.51
C GLY A 57 -0.81 -1.57 20.12
N ARG A 58 -0.06 -2.10 19.17
CA ARG A 58 -0.05 -1.68 17.76
C ARG A 58 -0.80 -2.68 16.92
N VAL A 59 -1.47 -2.20 15.88
CA VAL A 59 -2.17 -3.04 14.91
C VAL A 59 -1.37 -3.11 13.62
N ALA A 60 -1.31 -4.29 13.02
CA ALA A 60 -0.73 -4.50 11.70
C ALA A 60 -1.60 -5.45 10.87
N TYR A 61 -1.57 -5.26 9.57
CA TYR A 61 -2.19 -6.16 8.58
C TYR A 61 -1.09 -6.90 7.84
N ARG A 62 -1.05 -8.22 7.96
CA ARG A 62 -0.17 -9.08 7.17
C ARG A 62 -0.89 -9.55 5.93
N VAL A 63 -0.30 -9.25 4.78
CA VAL A 63 -0.80 -9.64 3.45
C VAL A 63 0.33 -10.39 2.74
N GLY A 64 0.22 -11.70 2.64
CA GLY A 64 1.32 -12.54 2.16
C GLY A 64 2.56 -12.38 3.06
N GLU A 65 3.70 -12.07 2.47
CA GLU A 65 4.97 -11.84 3.18
C GLU A 65 5.19 -10.37 3.57
N GLN A 66 4.22 -9.49 3.30
CA GLN A 66 4.33 -8.06 3.54
C GLN A 66 3.41 -7.62 4.68
N GLN A 67 3.69 -6.45 5.23
CA GLN A 67 2.94 -5.93 6.37
C GLN A 67 2.61 -4.45 6.19
N LEU A 68 1.40 -4.09 6.58
CA LEU A 68 0.98 -2.71 6.78
C LEU A 68 0.91 -2.45 8.29
N ASN A 69 1.75 -1.57 8.81
CA ASN A 69 1.59 -1.07 10.18
C ASN A 69 0.47 -0.03 10.18
N VAL A 70 -0.41 -0.09 11.16
CA VAL A 70 -1.63 0.72 11.17
C VAL A 70 -1.60 1.73 12.30
N HIS A 71 -1.62 3.01 11.96
CA HIS A 71 -1.88 4.09 12.89
C HIS A 71 -3.37 4.41 12.92
N GLY A 72 -3.97 4.42 14.09
CA GLY A 72 -5.39 4.69 14.27
C GLY A 72 -5.65 5.45 15.56
N PRO A 73 -6.92 5.57 15.98
CA PRO A 73 -7.27 6.29 17.20
C PRO A 73 -6.47 5.79 18.41
N GLY A 74 -5.81 6.71 19.12
CA GLY A 74 -5.00 6.39 20.30
C GLY A 74 -3.59 5.87 20.01
N THR A 75 -3.21 5.64 18.77
CA THR A 75 -1.83 5.24 18.42
C THR A 75 -0.86 6.39 18.70
N ARG A 76 0.25 6.10 19.38
CA ARG A 76 1.30 7.06 19.73
C ARG A 76 2.64 6.55 19.22
N PRO A 77 2.98 6.77 17.95
CA PRO A 77 4.25 6.32 17.40
C PRO A 77 5.41 7.14 17.97
N ALA A 78 6.53 6.47 18.24
CA ALA A 78 7.75 7.13 18.73
C ALA A 78 8.42 7.98 17.64
N MET A 79 8.25 7.58 16.37
CA MET A 79 8.81 8.27 15.20
C MET A 79 7.73 8.45 14.14
N LEU A 80 7.78 9.59 13.47
CA LEU A 80 6.84 9.96 12.41
C LEU A 80 7.58 10.50 11.20
N ALA A 81 6.99 10.34 10.03
CA ALA A 81 7.41 11.08 8.84
C ALA A 81 7.19 12.58 9.05
N ARG A 82 7.91 13.43 8.31
CA ARG A 82 7.75 14.89 8.38
C ARG A 82 6.31 15.32 8.10
N ILE A 83 5.66 14.66 7.14
CA ILE A 83 4.23 14.74 6.90
C ILE A 83 3.68 13.35 7.26
N PRO A 84 3.03 13.20 8.41
CA PRO A 84 2.55 11.90 8.85
C PRO A 84 1.48 11.32 7.93
N VAL A 85 1.35 9.99 7.96
CA VAL A 85 0.18 9.34 7.38
C VAL A 85 -1.08 9.80 8.11
N ALA A 86 -2.14 10.00 7.34
CA ALA A 86 -3.47 10.31 7.84
C ALA A 86 -4.50 9.42 7.13
N PRO A 87 -5.67 9.15 7.72
CA PRO A 87 -6.70 8.35 7.08
C PRO A 87 -7.00 8.87 5.67
N GLY A 88 -6.95 7.98 4.68
CA GLY A 88 -7.26 8.30 3.30
C GLY A 88 -6.15 8.96 2.46
N ASN A 89 -4.93 9.15 2.99
CA ASN A 89 -3.85 9.82 2.25
C ASN A 89 -2.77 8.88 1.70
N SER A 90 -2.99 7.58 1.78
CA SER A 90 -2.07 6.58 1.21
C SER A 90 -2.52 6.15 -0.18
N ASP A 91 -1.56 5.61 -0.94
CA ASP A 91 -1.74 5.04 -2.27
C ASP A 91 -0.93 3.74 -2.33
N LEU A 92 -1.62 2.62 -2.46
CA LEU A 92 -1.02 1.28 -2.33
C LEU A 92 -1.45 0.40 -3.50
N CYS A 93 -0.48 -0.31 -4.06
CA CYS A 93 -0.71 -1.31 -5.09
C CYS A 93 -0.34 -2.71 -4.57
N PHE A 94 -1.24 -3.66 -4.78
CA PHE A 94 -1.05 -5.08 -4.47
C PHE A 94 -1.08 -5.91 -5.74
N GLU A 95 -0.23 -6.91 -5.82
CA GLU A 95 -0.27 -7.87 -6.92
C GLU A 95 -1.42 -8.86 -6.73
N TRP A 96 -2.26 -8.99 -7.74
CA TRP A 96 -3.27 -10.04 -7.83
C TRP A 96 -2.70 -11.26 -8.56
N PRO A 97 -2.80 -12.48 -7.99
CA PRO A 97 -2.11 -13.65 -8.54
C PRO A 97 -2.74 -14.23 -9.80
N GLY A 98 -3.99 -13.89 -10.11
CA GLY A 98 -4.75 -14.38 -11.25
C GLY A 98 -5.05 -13.33 -12.31
N ALA A 99 -6.01 -13.60 -13.19
CA ALA A 99 -6.49 -12.63 -14.17
C ALA A 99 -7.15 -11.43 -13.50
N ILE A 100 -7.05 -10.25 -14.11
CA ILE A 100 -7.62 -9.02 -13.51
C ILE A 100 -9.14 -9.07 -13.39
N GLU A 101 -9.80 -9.81 -14.27
CA GLU A 101 -11.26 -10.02 -14.24
C GLU A 101 -11.70 -10.74 -12.94
N GLU A 102 -10.85 -11.65 -12.44
CA GLU A 102 -11.09 -12.33 -11.15
C GLU A 102 -10.98 -11.34 -9.97
N ALA A 103 -10.04 -10.39 -10.05
CA ALA A 103 -9.93 -9.31 -9.07
C ALA A 103 -11.18 -8.40 -9.08
N VAL A 104 -11.68 -8.05 -10.25
CA VAL A 104 -12.92 -7.26 -10.40
C VAL A 104 -14.11 -8.00 -9.79
N GLU A 105 -14.27 -9.29 -10.10
CA GLU A 105 -15.34 -10.10 -9.54
C GLU A 105 -15.21 -10.28 -8.02
N HIS A 106 -13.99 -10.45 -7.53
CA HIS A 106 -13.69 -10.51 -6.10
C HIS A 106 -14.14 -9.25 -5.35
N LEU A 107 -13.84 -8.07 -5.89
CA LEU A 107 -14.27 -6.78 -5.32
C LEU A 107 -15.78 -6.63 -5.40
N ARG A 108 -16.38 -6.91 -6.56
CA ARG A 108 -17.81 -6.83 -6.79
C ARG A 108 -18.62 -7.71 -5.83
N ALA A 109 -18.21 -8.96 -5.65
CA ALA A 109 -18.84 -9.91 -4.74
C ALA A 109 -18.83 -9.45 -3.27
N ARG A 110 -17.96 -8.48 -2.94
CA ARG A 110 -17.85 -7.87 -1.61
C ARG A 110 -18.45 -6.49 -1.51
N GLY A 111 -19.18 -6.07 -2.55
CA GLY A 111 -19.81 -4.75 -2.60
C GLY A 111 -18.83 -3.60 -2.76
N ILE A 112 -17.60 -3.87 -3.20
CA ILE A 112 -16.57 -2.85 -3.38
C ILE A 112 -16.62 -2.34 -4.82
N ARG A 113 -16.78 -1.03 -4.93
CA ARG A 113 -16.85 -0.37 -6.23
C ARG A 113 -15.44 -0.20 -6.82
N VAL A 114 -15.24 -0.71 -8.04
CA VAL A 114 -14.08 -0.36 -8.88
C VAL A 114 -14.32 1.04 -9.44
N GLU A 115 -13.41 1.97 -9.17
CA GLU A 115 -13.49 3.36 -9.62
C GLU A 115 -12.90 3.55 -11.02
N ALA A 116 -11.85 2.79 -11.36
CA ALA A 116 -11.17 2.86 -12.65
C ALA A 116 -10.54 1.52 -13.04
N GLY A 117 -10.38 1.30 -14.32
CA GLY A 117 -9.81 0.08 -14.91
C GLY A 117 -10.89 -0.94 -15.31
N PRO A 118 -10.48 -2.10 -15.85
CA PRO A 118 -9.10 -2.52 -16.10
C PRO A 118 -8.34 -1.63 -17.09
N MET A 119 -7.07 -1.35 -16.78
CA MET A 119 -6.20 -0.55 -17.66
C MET A 119 -4.73 -0.93 -17.48
N THR A 120 -3.93 -0.77 -18.52
CA THR A 120 -2.49 -1.03 -18.45
C THR A 120 -1.78 -0.03 -17.54
N ARG A 121 -0.95 -0.54 -16.64
CA ARG A 121 -0.08 0.25 -15.75
C ARG A 121 1.32 -0.37 -15.69
N GLY A 122 2.31 0.48 -15.42
CA GLY A 122 3.65 0.02 -15.10
C GLY A 122 3.73 -0.36 -13.64
N GLY A 123 4.18 -1.58 -13.36
CA GLY A 123 4.43 -2.07 -12.01
C GLY A 123 5.85 -2.60 -11.85
N ALA A 124 6.15 -3.18 -10.70
CA ALA A 124 7.49 -3.65 -10.35
C ALA A 124 8.04 -4.73 -11.29
N LYS A 125 7.15 -5.50 -11.93
CA LYS A 125 7.51 -6.57 -12.88
C LYS A 125 7.36 -6.16 -14.35
N GLY A 126 7.11 -4.87 -14.62
CA GLY A 126 6.84 -4.35 -15.97
C GLY A 126 5.36 -3.98 -16.15
N PRO A 127 4.87 -3.90 -17.40
CA PRO A 127 3.47 -3.62 -17.67
C PRO A 127 2.56 -4.72 -17.10
N GLY A 128 1.49 -4.30 -16.45
CA GLY A 128 0.44 -5.16 -15.95
C GLY A 128 -0.94 -4.53 -16.21
N THR A 129 -2.00 -5.21 -15.80
CA THR A 129 -3.37 -4.68 -15.89
C THR A 129 -3.88 -4.37 -14.48
N SER A 130 -4.39 -3.17 -14.27
CA SER A 130 -4.77 -2.66 -12.95
C SER A 130 -6.21 -2.22 -12.86
N VAL A 131 -6.77 -2.36 -11.66
CA VAL A 131 -8.03 -1.76 -11.23
C VAL A 131 -7.83 -0.99 -9.93
N TYR A 132 -8.62 0.09 -9.76
CA TYR A 132 -8.53 1.00 -8.63
C TYR A 132 -9.83 1.03 -7.84
N PHE A 133 -9.70 1.12 -6.52
CA PHE A 133 -10.82 1.21 -5.57
C PHE A 133 -10.36 1.94 -4.29
N ARG A 134 -11.24 2.05 -3.29
CA ARG A 134 -10.94 2.75 -2.05
C ARG A 134 -11.14 1.86 -0.83
N ASP A 135 -10.31 2.09 0.19
CA ASP A 135 -10.59 1.60 1.52
C ASP A 135 -11.68 2.46 2.22
N PRO A 136 -12.12 2.11 3.43
CA PRO A 136 -13.15 2.86 4.15
C PRO A 136 -12.81 4.32 4.46
N ASP A 137 -11.53 4.67 4.48
CA ASP A 137 -11.06 6.04 4.74
C ASP A 137 -10.76 6.84 3.46
N GLY A 138 -10.86 6.19 2.28
CA GLY A 138 -10.59 6.82 1.00
C GLY A 138 -9.15 6.63 0.49
N THR A 139 -8.34 5.82 1.17
CA THR A 139 -7.02 5.40 0.66
C THR A 139 -7.17 4.82 -0.74
N LEU A 140 -6.34 5.28 -1.68
CA LEU A 140 -6.33 4.70 -3.02
C LEU A 140 -5.67 3.33 -2.99
N LEU A 141 -6.42 2.34 -3.45
CA LEU A 141 -5.95 0.97 -3.56
C LEU A 141 -5.97 0.53 -5.02
N GLU A 142 -4.94 -0.20 -5.39
CA GLU A 142 -4.76 -0.77 -6.72
C GLU A 142 -4.55 -2.27 -6.59
N LEU A 143 -5.18 -3.06 -7.45
CA LEU A 143 -4.79 -4.43 -7.74
C LEU A 143 -4.20 -4.47 -9.12
N ILE A 144 -2.96 -4.93 -9.24
CA ILE A 144 -2.27 -5.14 -10.50
C ILE A 144 -2.10 -6.64 -10.77
N SER A 145 -2.45 -7.08 -11.96
CA SER A 145 -2.22 -8.44 -12.45
C SER A 145 -1.20 -8.43 -13.56
N TYR A 146 -0.28 -9.39 -13.52
CA TYR A 146 0.67 -9.69 -14.58
C TYR A 146 0.32 -10.98 -15.33
N ALA A 147 -0.83 -11.59 -14.97
CA ALA A 147 -1.35 -12.71 -15.72
C ALA A 147 -1.85 -12.24 -17.09
N SER A 148 -1.47 -12.97 -18.14
CA SER A 148 -1.89 -12.76 -19.54
C SER A 148 -3.14 -13.56 -19.85
#